data_3267d0ba196e5b1782f1b2bf536eb2d2
#
_entry.id   3267d0ba196e5b1782f1b2bf536eb2d2
#
_cell.length_a   1.000
_cell.length_b   1.000
_cell.length_c   1.000
_cell.angle_alpha   90.00
_cell.angle_beta   90.00
_cell.angle_gamma   90.00
#
_symmetry.space_group_name_H-M   'P 1'
#
loop_
_entity.id
_entity.type
_entity.pdbx_description
1 polymer ?
#
loop_
_entity_poly.entity_id
_entity_poly.type
_entity_poly.pdbx_seq_one_letter_code
_entity_poly.pdbx_strand_id
1 'polypeptide(L)'
;DNCIWAYSLMGIWAYDCGTKSWRTDLTGIWSSRPDVIIHAVAQDIEGRIWVGKDYDGIDVLEKETGKVTSLVAHDDNGRSLPHNTIYDLYADRDGIMWVGTYKKGVSYYSESIFKFNMYEWGDITCIEQADENRLWLGTNDHGILLWNRSTGKAEPFWRDAEGQLPNPVVSMLKSKDGKLWVGTFNGGLYCMDGSRVRSYKEGAGNALASNNIWALVEDDKGRIWIASLGGGLQCLEPLSGTFETYTSNNSALLENNVTSLCWVDNNTLFFGTANQGVGMMDMRTREIKKIQGQSGNVKLSNDAGNHVYKDSRGLVWIATREGLNVYDTRRHLFLDLSPVAEAKGNFIAAITEDQERNMWVSTSRKVIRVTVASDGKGSYLFDSRAYNSEDGLQNCDFNQRSIKTLHNGIIAIGGLYGVNVFAPDHIRYNKMLPNVMFTGLSLFDEAVKVGQSYGGRVLIEKELNDVENVEFDYKQNIFSVSFASDNYNLSEKTQY
;
A
#
# COMPACT_ATOMS: atom_id res chain seq x y z
N ASP A 1 -19.09 -13.72 -24.24
CA ASP A 1 -18.47 -14.47 -25.32
C ASP A 1 -19.49 -15.32 -26.06
N ASN A 2 -19.13 -15.86 -27.22
CA ASN A 2 -20.03 -16.71 -28.02
C ASN A 2 -20.04 -18.18 -27.55
N CYS A 3 -19.64 -18.48 -26.32
CA CYS A 3 -19.62 -19.84 -25.79
C CYS A 3 -20.82 -20.13 -24.89
N ILE A 4 -21.44 -21.28 -25.11
CA ILE A 4 -22.41 -21.86 -24.19
C ILE A 4 -21.63 -22.76 -23.22
N TRP A 5 -21.72 -22.46 -21.93
CA TRP A 5 -21.16 -23.28 -20.86
C TRP A 5 -22.24 -24.16 -20.27
N ALA A 6 -22.00 -25.46 -20.27
CA ALA A 6 -22.86 -26.45 -19.66
C ALA A 6 -22.12 -27.23 -18.60
N TYR A 7 -22.76 -27.50 -17.50
CA TYR A 7 -22.18 -28.28 -16.39
C TYR A 7 -23.20 -29.24 -15.78
N SER A 8 -22.67 -30.29 -15.18
CA SER A 8 -23.45 -31.25 -14.42
C SER A 8 -22.57 -31.90 -13.35
N LEU A 9 -23.11 -32.82 -12.58
CA LEU A 9 -22.34 -33.66 -11.65
C LEU A 9 -21.24 -34.49 -12.35
N MET A 10 -21.28 -34.61 -13.68
CA MET A 10 -20.35 -35.38 -14.49
C MET A 10 -19.24 -34.55 -15.13
N GLY A 11 -19.26 -33.22 -14.99
CA GLY A 11 -18.24 -32.34 -15.56
C GLY A 11 -18.77 -31.03 -16.14
N ILE A 12 -17.91 -30.38 -16.91
CA ILE A 12 -18.16 -29.07 -17.53
C ILE A 12 -17.80 -29.14 -19.03
N TRP A 13 -18.58 -28.47 -19.84
CA TRP A 13 -18.39 -28.38 -21.29
C TRP A 13 -18.56 -26.93 -21.77
N ALA A 14 -17.77 -26.56 -22.76
CA ALA A 14 -17.89 -25.26 -23.45
C ALA A 14 -18.08 -25.49 -24.94
N TYR A 15 -19.15 -24.93 -25.51
CA TYR A 15 -19.45 -24.98 -26.94
C TYR A 15 -19.39 -23.58 -27.56
N ASP A 16 -18.47 -23.40 -28.51
CA ASP A 16 -18.32 -22.13 -29.24
C ASP A 16 -19.35 -22.06 -30.38
N CYS A 17 -20.29 -21.14 -30.25
CA CYS A 17 -21.34 -20.93 -31.24
C CYS A 17 -20.84 -20.34 -32.59
N GLY A 18 -19.72 -19.62 -32.55
CA GLY A 18 -19.10 -19.02 -33.73
C GLY A 18 -18.44 -20.07 -34.62
N THR A 19 -17.58 -20.90 -34.03
CA THR A 19 -16.86 -21.98 -34.71
C THR A 19 -17.66 -23.27 -34.78
N LYS A 20 -18.78 -23.36 -34.07
CA LYS A 20 -19.66 -24.54 -33.95
C LYS A 20 -18.90 -25.79 -33.47
N SER A 21 -18.01 -25.62 -32.49
CA SER A 21 -17.15 -26.69 -31.99
C SER A 21 -17.05 -26.70 -30.46
N TRP A 22 -16.75 -27.85 -29.90
CA TRP A 22 -16.48 -28.00 -28.48
C TRP A 22 -15.05 -27.48 -28.13
N ARG A 23 -14.96 -26.67 -27.10
CA ARG A 23 -13.71 -26.08 -26.60
C ARG A 23 -13.12 -26.95 -25.49
N THR A 24 -12.59 -28.10 -25.87
CA THR A 24 -11.94 -29.04 -24.94
C THR A 24 -10.63 -28.48 -24.35
N ASP A 25 -10.01 -27.53 -25.04
CA ASP A 25 -8.87 -26.75 -24.58
C ASP A 25 -9.15 -25.96 -23.31
N LEU A 26 -10.38 -25.45 -23.16
CA LEU A 26 -10.80 -24.69 -21.99
C LEU A 26 -11.28 -25.57 -20.82
N THR A 27 -11.82 -26.74 -21.12
CA THR A 27 -12.48 -27.61 -20.11
C THR A 27 -11.66 -28.83 -19.69
N GLY A 28 -10.53 -29.10 -20.36
CA GLY A 28 -9.71 -30.28 -20.14
C GLY A 28 -9.17 -30.45 -18.70
N ILE A 29 -8.98 -29.35 -18.00
CA ILE A 29 -8.51 -29.37 -16.61
C ILE A 29 -9.51 -30.05 -15.66
N TRP A 30 -10.81 -29.81 -15.85
CA TRP A 30 -11.86 -30.41 -15.02
C TRP A 30 -12.30 -31.78 -15.55
N SER A 31 -12.19 -32.01 -16.86
CA SER A 31 -12.52 -33.32 -17.48
C SER A 31 -11.57 -34.44 -17.02
N SER A 32 -10.38 -34.12 -16.58
CA SER A 32 -9.41 -35.07 -16.03
C SER A 32 -9.60 -35.38 -14.53
N ARG A 33 -10.56 -34.72 -13.88
CA ARG A 33 -10.87 -34.85 -12.44
C ARG A 33 -12.32 -35.28 -12.22
N PRO A 34 -12.65 -36.55 -12.43
CA PRO A 34 -14.02 -37.08 -12.35
C PRO A 34 -14.63 -37.04 -10.95
N ASP A 35 -13.83 -36.82 -9.93
CA ASP A 35 -14.21 -36.63 -8.52
C ASP A 35 -14.69 -35.23 -8.18
N VAL A 36 -14.53 -34.26 -9.09
CA VAL A 36 -14.93 -32.88 -8.87
C VAL A 36 -16.37 -32.65 -9.32
N ILE A 37 -17.24 -32.35 -8.37
CA ILE A 37 -18.64 -31.96 -8.61
C ILE A 37 -18.71 -30.46 -8.83
N ILE A 38 -19.30 -30.04 -9.96
CA ILE A 38 -19.48 -28.62 -10.31
C ILE A 38 -20.93 -28.24 -10.03
N HIS A 39 -21.13 -27.19 -9.24
CA HIS A 39 -22.42 -26.65 -8.86
C HIS A 39 -22.81 -25.39 -9.61
N ALA A 40 -21.83 -24.55 -9.97
CA ALA A 40 -22.10 -23.27 -10.61
C ALA A 40 -21.00 -22.86 -11.59
N VAL A 41 -21.39 -22.15 -12.64
CA VAL A 41 -20.47 -21.52 -13.58
C VAL A 41 -20.97 -20.12 -13.89
N ALA A 42 -20.09 -19.12 -13.79
CA ALA A 42 -20.39 -17.73 -14.12
C ALA A 42 -19.25 -17.12 -14.93
N GLN A 43 -19.53 -16.07 -15.69
CA GLN A 43 -18.52 -15.25 -16.35
C GLN A 43 -18.49 -13.87 -15.71
N ASP A 44 -17.30 -13.38 -15.31
CA ASP A 44 -17.15 -12.02 -14.81
C ASP A 44 -17.03 -10.98 -15.94
N ILE A 45 -16.97 -9.72 -15.58
CA ILE A 45 -16.88 -8.60 -16.54
C ILE A 45 -15.56 -8.56 -17.33
N GLU A 46 -14.49 -9.20 -16.81
CA GLU A 46 -13.23 -9.39 -17.53
C GLU A 46 -13.25 -10.59 -18.48
N GLY A 47 -14.34 -11.33 -18.51
CA GLY A 47 -14.50 -12.50 -19.36
C GLY A 47 -13.88 -13.78 -18.83
N ARG A 48 -13.39 -13.80 -17.58
CA ARG A 48 -12.90 -15.00 -16.90
C ARG A 48 -14.08 -15.90 -16.52
N ILE A 49 -13.84 -17.20 -16.52
CA ILE A 49 -14.86 -18.20 -16.15
C ILE A 49 -14.60 -18.66 -14.72
N TRP A 50 -15.60 -18.49 -13.89
CA TRP A 50 -15.64 -18.92 -12.51
C TRP A 50 -16.38 -20.24 -12.39
N VAL A 51 -15.78 -21.25 -11.77
CA VAL A 51 -16.32 -22.60 -11.61
C VAL A 51 -16.40 -22.93 -10.13
N GLY A 52 -17.61 -22.95 -9.60
CA GLY A 52 -17.90 -23.29 -8.21
C GLY A 52 -18.00 -24.82 -8.03
N LYS A 53 -17.26 -25.35 -7.07
CA LYS A 53 -17.09 -26.79 -6.87
C LYS A 53 -17.61 -27.22 -5.48
N ASP A 54 -17.87 -28.52 -5.33
CA ASP A 54 -18.15 -29.13 -4.04
C ASP A 54 -16.83 -29.48 -3.33
N TYR A 55 -16.67 -29.05 -2.09
CA TYR A 55 -15.48 -29.25 -1.22
C TYR A 55 -14.14 -28.70 -1.74
N ASP A 56 -14.04 -28.17 -2.95
CA ASP A 56 -12.78 -27.78 -3.61
C ASP A 56 -12.73 -26.29 -3.99
N GLY A 57 -13.65 -25.47 -3.48
CA GLY A 57 -13.66 -24.00 -3.67
C GLY A 57 -14.07 -23.58 -5.07
N ILE A 58 -13.40 -22.55 -5.60
CA ILE A 58 -13.67 -21.94 -6.90
C ILE A 58 -12.41 -22.00 -7.75
N ASP A 59 -12.54 -22.41 -9.01
CA ASP A 59 -11.51 -22.19 -10.03
C ASP A 59 -11.88 -21.01 -10.91
N VAL A 60 -10.92 -20.12 -11.17
CA VAL A 60 -11.05 -18.97 -12.07
C VAL A 60 -10.14 -19.18 -13.27
N LEU A 61 -10.73 -19.37 -14.45
CA LEU A 61 -10.04 -19.59 -15.71
C LEU A 61 -9.90 -18.26 -16.49
N GLU A 62 -8.68 -17.90 -16.81
CA GLU A 62 -8.34 -16.88 -17.80
C GLU A 62 -8.36 -17.54 -19.21
N LYS A 63 -9.36 -17.26 -20.03
CA LYS A 63 -9.53 -17.94 -21.33
C LYS A 63 -8.39 -17.72 -22.32
N GLU A 64 -7.75 -16.57 -22.28
CA GLU A 64 -6.68 -16.19 -23.21
C GLU A 64 -5.37 -16.93 -22.92
N THR A 65 -5.06 -17.12 -21.65
CA THR A 65 -3.80 -17.73 -21.18
C THR A 65 -3.96 -19.19 -20.84
N GLY A 66 -5.19 -19.66 -20.60
CA GLY A 66 -5.49 -21.00 -20.07
C GLY A 66 -5.09 -21.16 -18.60
N LYS A 67 -4.70 -20.06 -17.93
CA LYS A 67 -4.31 -20.08 -16.53
C LYS A 67 -5.52 -20.28 -15.64
N VAL A 68 -5.41 -21.19 -14.67
CA VAL A 68 -6.42 -21.40 -13.63
C VAL A 68 -5.86 -20.99 -12.28
N THR A 69 -6.63 -20.17 -11.56
CA THR A 69 -6.36 -19.79 -10.17
C THR A 69 -7.43 -20.39 -9.29
N SER A 70 -7.03 -21.17 -8.27
CA SER A 70 -7.98 -21.76 -7.32
C SER A 70 -8.11 -20.91 -6.08
N LEU A 71 -9.35 -20.61 -5.68
CA LEU A 71 -9.72 -19.89 -4.45
C LEU A 71 -10.32 -20.90 -3.48
N VAL A 72 -9.71 -21.03 -2.30
CA VAL A 72 -10.14 -21.98 -1.26
C VAL A 72 -10.29 -21.28 0.09
N ALA A 73 -11.05 -21.89 0.97
CA ALA A 73 -11.22 -21.43 2.34
C ALA A 73 -9.93 -21.64 3.15
N HIS A 74 -9.55 -20.65 3.94
CA HIS A 74 -8.47 -20.72 4.92
C HIS A 74 -8.99 -20.23 6.27
N ASP A 75 -8.90 -21.03 7.30
CA ASP A 75 -9.50 -20.77 8.62
C ASP A 75 -8.92 -19.49 9.27
N ASP A 76 -7.67 -19.15 9.00
CA ASP A 76 -6.97 -18.00 9.59
C ASP A 76 -7.06 -16.71 8.74
N ASN A 77 -7.71 -16.75 7.59
CA ASN A 77 -7.78 -15.62 6.68
C ASN A 77 -9.23 -15.16 6.47
N GLY A 78 -9.64 -14.13 7.18
CA GLY A 78 -10.98 -13.52 7.06
C GLY A 78 -11.33 -12.98 5.66
N ARG A 79 -10.40 -13.01 4.70
CA ARG A 79 -10.59 -12.62 3.29
C ARG A 79 -10.66 -13.81 2.34
N SER A 80 -10.52 -15.02 2.85
CA SER A 80 -10.72 -16.25 2.06
C SER A 80 -12.20 -16.59 1.96
N LEU A 81 -12.51 -17.58 1.14
CA LEU A 81 -13.85 -18.17 1.13
C LEU A 81 -14.20 -18.68 2.53
N PRO A 82 -15.43 -18.49 3.02
CA PRO A 82 -15.85 -19.01 4.31
C PRO A 82 -16.12 -20.53 4.30
N HIS A 83 -16.24 -21.14 3.10
CA HIS A 83 -16.44 -22.58 2.90
C HIS A 83 -16.02 -23.00 1.49
N ASN A 84 -15.50 -24.22 1.34
CA ASN A 84 -15.06 -24.76 0.04
C ASN A 84 -16.18 -25.34 -0.82
N THR A 85 -17.39 -25.53 -0.31
CA THR A 85 -18.55 -25.94 -1.09
C THR A 85 -19.30 -24.71 -1.57
N ILE A 86 -19.33 -24.53 -2.88
CA ILE A 86 -19.94 -23.39 -3.57
C ILE A 86 -21.23 -23.85 -4.21
N TYR A 87 -22.35 -23.23 -3.87
CA TYR A 87 -23.66 -23.58 -4.44
C TYR A 87 -24.07 -22.75 -5.62
N ASP A 88 -23.69 -21.47 -5.63
CA ASP A 88 -24.07 -20.56 -6.70
C ASP A 88 -23.04 -19.45 -6.91
N LEU A 89 -22.98 -18.97 -8.16
CA LEU A 89 -22.13 -17.87 -8.61
C LEU A 89 -22.97 -16.91 -9.45
N TYR A 90 -22.98 -15.64 -9.10
CA TYR A 90 -23.68 -14.62 -9.84
C TYR A 90 -22.79 -13.39 -10.07
N ALA A 91 -22.53 -13.08 -11.35
CA ALA A 91 -21.86 -11.86 -11.74
C ALA A 91 -22.90 -10.76 -11.96
N ASP A 92 -22.84 -9.69 -11.20
CA ASP A 92 -23.75 -8.57 -11.36
C ASP A 92 -23.25 -7.55 -12.40
N ARG A 93 -24.07 -6.52 -12.65
CA ARG A 93 -23.77 -5.47 -13.62
C ARG A 93 -22.62 -4.56 -13.20
N ASP A 94 -22.35 -4.50 -11.90
CA ASP A 94 -21.35 -3.62 -11.29
C ASP A 94 -19.96 -4.31 -11.20
N GLY A 95 -19.85 -5.54 -11.74
CA GLY A 95 -18.63 -6.33 -11.77
C GLY A 95 -18.33 -7.03 -10.47
N ILE A 96 -19.31 -7.17 -9.60
CA ILE A 96 -19.20 -7.97 -8.38
C ILE A 96 -19.56 -9.42 -8.72
N MET A 97 -18.71 -10.36 -8.34
CA MET A 97 -18.98 -11.78 -8.35
C MET A 97 -19.53 -12.19 -6.98
N TRP A 98 -20.81 -12.52 -6.91
CA TRP A 98 -21.47 -13.03 -5.72
C TRP A 98 -21.29 -14.54 -5.62
N VAL A 99 -20.95 -15.02 -4.43
CA VAL A 99 -20.61 -16.42 -4.18
C VAL A 99 -21.47 -16.95 -3.05
N GLY A 100 -22.42 -17.81 -3.40
CA GLY A 100 -23.23 -18.54 -2.43
C GLY A 100 -22.49 -19.77 -1.89
N THR A 101 -22.24 -19.84 -0.57
CA THR A 101 -21.51 -20.93 0.07
C THR A 101 -22.41 -21.82 0.91
N TYR A 102 -22.00 -23.08 1.13
CA TYR A 102 -22.74 -24.01 1.95
C TYR A 102 -22.78 -23.55 3.41
N LYS A 103 -23.97 -23.21 3.91
CA LYS A 103 -24.25 -22.85 5.33
C LYS A 103 -23.40 -21.72 5.94
N LYS A 104 -22.63 -20.99 5.12
CA LYS A 104 -21.76 -19.88 5.58
C LYS A 104 -22.13 -18.54 4.95
N GLY A 105 -23.33 -18.46 4.31
CA GLY A 105 -23.85 -17.24 3.73
C GLY A 105 -23.30 -16.94 2.34
N VAL A 106 -23.26 -15.65 2.00
CA VAL A 106 -22.85 -15.12 0.71
C VAL A 106 -21.57 -14.32 0.89
N SER A 107 -20.59 -14.60 0.05
CA SER A 107 -19.38 -13.78 -0.13
C SER A 107 -19.46 -13.02 -1.45
N TYR A 108 -18.64 -12.00 -1.59
CA TYR A 108 -18.51 -11.30 -2.84
C TYR A 108 -17.05 -11.00 -3.17
N TYR A 109 -16.76 -10.89 -4.45
CA TYR A 109 -15.46 -10.53 -4.98
C TYR A 109 -15.59 -9.42 -6.02
N SER A 110 -14.72 -8.41 -5.94
CA SER A 110 -14.56 -7.41 -6.98
C SER A 110 -13.09 -7.00 -7.06
N GLU A 111 -12.54 -6.89 -8.26
CA GLU A 111 -11.15 -6.44 -8.47
C GLU A 111 -10.93 -4.99 -8.01
N SER A 112 -11.99 -4.19 -7.98
CA SER A 112 -11.90 -2.81 -7.48
C SER A 112 -11.73 -2.72 -5.96
N ILE A 113 -11.97 -3.83 -5.23
CA ILE A 113 -11.81 -3.90 -3.76
C ILE A 113 -10.37 -4.26 -3.41
N PHE A 114 -9.83 -5.33 -4.02
CA PHE A 114 -8.49 -5.82 -3.70
C PHE A 114 -7.42 -5.13 -4.55
N LYS A 115 -7.04 -3.93 -4.15
CA LYS A 115 -6.03 -3.11 -4.85
C LYS A 115 -4.61 -3.47 -4.44
N PHE A 116 -4.44 -4.10 -3.25
CA PHE A 116 -3.16 -4.35 -2.62
C PHE A 116 -3.03 -5.82 -2.22
N ASN A 117 -2.08 -6.52 -2.81
CA ASN A 117 -1.75 -7.88 -2.39
C ASN A 117 -1.02 -7.85 -1.05
N MET A 118 -1.36 -8.74 -0.14
CA MET A 118 -0.73 -8.90 1.17
C MET A 118 -0.01 -10.23 1.24
N TYR A 119 1.23 -10.20 1.77
CA TYR A 119 2.04 -11.39 2.05
C TYR A 119 2.50 -11.34 3.50
N GLU A 120 2.14 -12.36 4.27
CA GLU A 120 2.35 -12.45 5.72
C GLU A 120 3.71 -13.07 6.03
N TRP A 121 4.74 -12.22 6.15
CA TRP A 121 6.12 -12.62 6.44
C TRP A 121 6.62 -12.10 7.80
N GLY A 122 5.71 -11.67 8.69
CA GLY A 122 6.04 -11.06 9.98
C GLY A 122 6.35 -9.56 9.86
N ASP A 123 7.02 -9.02 10.87
CA ASP A 123 7.30 -7.59 10.99
C ASP A 123 8.43 -7.14 10.04
N ILE A 124 8.05 -6.50 8.92
CA ILE A 124 8.96 -6.06 7.85
C ILE A 124 9.39 -4.61 8.06
N THR A 125 10.60 -4.44 8.54
CA THR A 125 11.18 -3.14 8.95
C THR A 125 11.83 -2.36 7.81
N CYS A 126 12.35 -3.04 6.79
CA CYS A 126 12.93 -2.41 5.60
C CYS A 126 12.90 -3.35 4.39
N ILE A 127 12.94 -2.77 3.19
CA ILE A 127 12.83 -3.50 1.93
C ILE A 127 13.93 -3.03 0.99
N GLU A 128 14.66 -3.97 0.35
CA GLU A 128 15.62 -3.65 -0.70
C GLU A 128 15.50 -4.63 -1.88
N GLN A 129 15.72 -4.13 -3.08
CA GLN A 129 15.60 -4.92 -4.30
C GLN A 129 16.88 -5.73 -4.57
N ALA A 130 16.78 -7.06 -4.51
CA ALA A 130 17.90 -7.94 -4.80
C ALA A 130 18.15 -8.03 -6.32
N ASP A 131 17.10 -8.32 -7.08
CA ASP A 131 17.08 -8.35 -8.55
C ASP A 131 15.65 -8.10 -9.09
N GLU A 132 15.39 -8.39 -10.36
CA GLU A 132 14.08 -8.15 -10.99
C GLU A 132 12.93 -8.87 -10.27
N ASN A 133 13.17 -10.07 -9.73
CA ASN A 133 12.15 -10.93 -9.15
C ASN A 133 12.27 -11.12 -7.64
N ARG A 134 13.40 -10.75 -7.04
CA ARG A 134 13.65 -11.02 -5.63
C ARG A 134 13.85 -9.75 -4.82
N LEU A 135 13.31 -9.77 -3.60
CA LEU A 135 13.45 -8.71 -2.62
C LEU A 135 14.13 -9.25 -1.35
N TRP A 136 15.04 -8.47 -0.78
CA TRP A 136 15.44 -8.64 0.60
C TRP A 136 14.44 -7.92 1.49
N LEU A 137 13.90 -8.64 2.45
CA LEU A 137 12.99 -8.13 3.47
C LEU A 137 13.74 -8.18 4.82
N GLY A 138 14.06 -7.04 5.36
CA GLY A 138 14.60 -6.92 6.72
C GLY A 138 13.46 -7.05 7.72
N THR A 139 13.67 -7.83 8.77
CA THR A 139 12.66 -8.12 9.77
C THR A 139 13.11 -7.74 11.17
N ASN A 140 12.16 -7.61 12.08
CA ASN A 140 12.45 -7.33 13.48
C ASN A 140 12.98 -8.57 14.23
N ASP A 141 12.60 -9.77 13.83
CA ASP A 141 12.80 -11.01 14.60
C ASP A 141 13.35 -12.20 13.80
N HIS A 142 13.35 -12.13 12.45
CA HIS A 142 13.81 -13.22 11.59
C HIS A 142 15.02 -12.86 10.72
N GLY A 143 15.70 -11.73 11.00
CA GLY A 143 16.84 -11.25 10.23
C GLY A 143 16.45 -10.78 8.83
N ILE A 144 17.04 -11.37 7.78
CA ILE A 144 16.76 -11.02 6.39
C ILE A 144 16.10 -12.23 5.70
N LEU A 145 14.95 -12.00 5.09
CA LEU A 145 14.30 -12.95 4.19
C LEU A 145 14.60 -12.56 2.74
N LEU A 146 14.85 -13.56 1.90
CA LEU A 146 14.88 -13.39 0.45
C LEU A 146 13.56 -13.89 -0.13
N TRP A 147 12.73 -12.97 -0.56
CA TRP A 147 11.43 -13.27 -1.15
C TRP A 147 11.53 -13.32 -2.68
N ASN A 148 11.14 -14.47 -3.26
CA ASN A 148 10.98 -14.63 -4.70
C ASN A 148 9.52 -14.40 -5.09
N ARG A 149 9.24 -13.27 -5.76
CA ARG A 149 7.89 -12.86 -6.15
C ARG A 149 7.25 -13.78 -7.19
N SER A 150 8.04 -14.41 -8.07
CA SER A 150 7.53 -15.31 -9.09
C SER A 150 7.03 -16.64 -8.52
N THR A 151 7.65 -17.12 -7.44
CA THR A 151 7.26 -18.36 -6.77
C THR A 151 6.41 -18.14 -5.53
N GLY A 152 6.31 -16.89 -5.05
CA GLY A 152 5.62 -16.52 -3.81
C GLY A 152 6.33 -16.99 -2.53
N LYS A 153 7.55 -17.56 -2.61
CA LYS A 153 8.27 -18.11 -1.45
C LYS A 153 9.26 -17.11 -0.88
N ALA A 154 9.32 -17.02 0.44
CA ALA A 154 10.36 -16.31 1.18
C ALA A 154 11.19 -17.31 1.99
N GLU A 155 12.49 -17.16 1.94
CA GLU A 155 13.46 -18.04 2.62
C GLU A 155 14.45 -17.21 3.45
N PRO A 156 14.93 -17.69 4.58
CA PRO A 156 16.00 -17.01 5.33
C PRO A 156 17.22 -16.80 4.44
N PHE A 157 17.68 -15.56 4.34
CA PHE A 157 18.79 -15.20 3.46
C PHE A 157 20.15 -15.31 4.17
N TRP A 158 20.24 -14.91 5.44
CA TRP A 158 21.48 -14.85 6.15
C TRP A 158 21.32 -15.18 7.64
N ARG A 159 22.27 -15.96 8.17
CA ARG A 159 22.51 -16.23 9.58
C ARG A 159 23.98 -15.99 9.86
N ASP A 160 24.32 -15.58 11.07
CA ASP A 160 25.72 -15.43 11.48
C ASP A 160 26.46 -16.79 11.58
N ALA A 161 27.75 -16.73 11.91
CA ALA A 161 28.59 -17.94 12.02
C ALA A 161 28.14 -18.93 13.12
N GLU A 162 27.32 -18.47 14.06
CA GLU A 162 26.75 -19.26 15.17
C GLU A 162 25.34 -19.77 14.83
N GLY A 163 24.85 -19.50 13.61
CA GLY A 163 23.52 -19.87 13.15
C GLY A 163 22.41 -19.02 13.76
N GLN A 164 22.75 -17.93 14.44
CA GLN A 164 21.80 -17.00 14.99
C GLN A 164 21.33 -16.01 13.93
N LEU A 165 20.12 -15.54 14.09
CA LEU A 165 19.62 -14.42 13.27
C LEU A 165 20.26 -13.12 13.79
N PRO A 166 20.61 -12.19 12.89
CA PRO A 166 21.09 -10.90 13.35
C PRO A 166 20.01 -10.20 14.18
N ASN A 167 20.43 -9.27 15.01
CA ASN A 167 19.53 -8.34 15.69
C ASN A 167 18.58 -7.67 14.70
N PRO A 168 17.49 -7.04 15.17
CA PRO A 168 16.51 -6.41 14.26
C PRO A 168 17.19 -5.65 13.14
N VAL A 169 16.86 -6.03 11.90
CA VAL A 169 17.36 -5.36 10.70
C VAL A 169 16.49 -4.13 10.47
N VAL A 170 17.06 -2.93 10.56
CA VAL A 170 16.28 -1.68 10.45
C VAL A 170 16.59 -0.86 9.21
N SER A 171 17.67 -1.17 8.52
CA SER A 171 17.99 -0.53 7.25
C SER A 171 18.81 -1.44 6.33
N MET A 172 18.57 -1.35 5.03
CA MET A 172 19.36 -2.05 4.01
C MET A 172 19.66 -1.10 2.86
N LEU A 173 20.81 -1.31 2.22
CA LEU A 173 21.24 -0.57 1.05
C LEU A 173 22.01 -1.51 0.12
N LYS A 174 21.54 -1.70 -1.11
CA LYS A 174 22.32 -2.30 -2.17
C LYS A 174 23.18 -1.21 -2.81
N SER A 175 24.50 -1.28 -2.62
CA SER A 175 25.44 -0.33 -3.18
C SER A 175 25.64 -0.54 -4.69
N LYS A 176 26.16 0.47 -5.37
CA LYS A 176 26.39 0.45 -6.84
C LYS A 176 27.33 -0.67 -7.28
N ASP A 177 28.25 -1.11 -6.41
CA ASP A 177 29.13 -2.25 -6.64
C ASP A 177 28.48 -3.61 -6.34
N GLY A 178 27.17 -3.62 -6.01
CA GLY A 178 26.37 -4.82 -5.84
C GLY A 178 26.38 -5.42 -4.44
N LYS A 179 27.11 -4.84 -3.47
CA LYS A 179 27.13 -5.31 -2.09
C LYS A 179 25.87 -4.91 -1.35
N LEU A 180 25.45 -5.75 -0.40
CA LEU A 180 24.35 -5.44 0.51
C LEU A 180 24.90 -4.95 1.84
N TRP A 181 24.57 -3.70 2.18
CA TRP A 181 24.83 -3.10 3.48
C TRP A 181 23.60 -3.25 4.35
N VAL A 182 23.79 -3.68 5.61
CA VAL A 182 22.73 -4.00 6.54
C VAL A 182 22.99 -3.29 7.87
N GLY A 183 22.10 -2.38 8.19
CA GLY A 183 22.08 -1.71 9.49
C GLY A 183 21.10 -2.39 10.45
N THR A 184 21.55 -2.62 11.67
CA THR A 184 20.77 -3.32 12.69
C THR A 184 20.58 -2.47 13.94
N PHE A 185 19.61 -2.84 14.76
CA PHE A 185 19.44 -2.31 16.10
C PHE A 185 20.30 -3.14 17.08
N ASN A 186 21.21 -2.50 17.80
CA ASN A 186 22.20 -3.10 18.71
C ASN A 186 23.25 -4.03 18.07
N GLY A 187 23.16 -4.32 16.77
CA GLY A 187 24.08 -5.24 16.09
C GLY A 187 25.15 -4.57 15.25
N GLY A 188 25.11 -3.25 15.07
CA GLY A 188 26.03 -2.51 14.21
C GLY A 188 25.72 -2.61 12.72
N LEU A 189 26.75 -2.44 11.90
CA LEU A 189 26.66 -2.44 10.43
C LEU A 189 27.34 -3.68 9.86
N TYR A 190 26.70 -4.30 8.87
CA TYR A 190 27.25 -5.42 8.11
C TYR A 190 27.35 -5.07 6.64
N CYS A 191 28.38 -5.59 5.97
CA CYS A 191 28.56 -5.54 4.53
C CYS A 191 28.69 -6.96 3.99
N MET A 192 27.78 -7.33 3.10
CA MET A 192 27.73 -8.64 2.44
C MET A 192 28.18 -8.53 0.98
N ASP A 193 29.22 -9.31 0.64
CA ASP A 193 29.78 -9.41 -0.71
C ASP A 193 29.80 -10.90 -1.10
N GLY A 194 28.73 -11.37 -1.73
CA GLY A 194 28.48 -12.78 -1.94
C GLY A 194 28.41 -13.54 -0.61
N SER A 195 29.29 -14.50 -0.41
CA SER A 195 29.38 -15.28 0.83
C SER A 195 30.25 -14.61 1.94
N ARG A 196 30.91 -13.51 1.63
CA ARG A 196 31.76 -12.80 2.59
C ARG A 196 30.92 -11.79 3.36
N VAL A 197 31.02 -11.81 4.68
CA VAL A 197 30.38 -10.85 5.57
C VAL A 197 31.44 -10.13 6.38
N ARG A 198 31.43 -8.79 6.31
CA ARG A 198 32.23 -7.92 7.17
C ARG A 198 31.31 -7.20 8.14
N SER A 199 31.67 -7.17 9.40
CA SER A 199 30.94 -6.44 10.43
C SER A 199 31.72 -5.25 10.95
N TYR A 200 30.99 -4.17 11.27
CA TYR A 200 31.50 -2.98 11.92
C TYR A 200 30.70 -2.77 13.21
N LYS A 201 31.41 -2.51 14.29
CA LYS A 201 30.84 -2.35 15.64
C LYS A 201 31.24 -1.02 16.25
N GLU A 202 30.46 -0.57 17.22
CA GLU A 202 30.76 0.56 18.06
C GLU A 202 32.12 0.36 18.81
N GLY A 203 32.90 1.42 18.85
CA GLY A 203 34.20 1.38 19.48
C GLY A 203 34.90 2.74 19.52
N ALA A 204 36.03 2.79 20.17
CA ALA A 204 36.85 4.00 20.22
C ALA A 204 37.67 4.19 18.94
N GLY A 205 37.89 5.45 18.56
CA GLY A 205 38.73 5.80 17.42
C GLY A 205 38.04 5.60 16.06
N ASN A 206 38.67 4.85 15.16
CA ASN A 206 38.15 4.61 13.81
C ASN A 206 37.16 3.45 13.78
N ALA A 207 35.98 3.65 14.38
CA ALA A 207 34.91 2.66 14.51
C ALA A 207 33.54 3.30 14.36
N LEU A 208 32.47 2.49 14.39
CA LEU A 208 31.13 3.02 14.52
C LEU A 208 30.96 3.82 15.81
N ALA A 209 30.21 4.90 15.74
CA ALA A 209 29.83 5.72 16.88
C ALA A 209 28.64 5.15 17.67
N SER A 210 27.88 4.24 17.08
CA SER A 210 26.78 3.51 17.71
C SER A 210 26.45 2.24 16.92
N ASN A 211 26.02 1.19 17.64
CA ASN A 211 25.53 -0.04 17.04
C ASN A 211 24.08 0.04 16.52
N ASN A 212 23.40 1.18 16.71
CA ASN A 212 22.02 1.40 16.29
C ASN A 212 21.96 2.12 14.94
N ILE A 213 22.03 1.37 13.85
CA ILE A 213 22.14 1.90 12.50
C ILE A 213 20.76 2.07 11.88
N TRP A 214 20.31 3.33 11.74
CA TRP A 214 18.93 3.63 11.39
C TRP A 214 18.68 3.88 9.90
N ALA A 215 19.61 4.53 9.20
CA ALA A 215 19.52 4.74 7.75
C ALA A 215 20.90 4.70 7.08
N LEU A 216 20.90 4.28 5.81
CA LEU A 216 22.10 4.13 4.98
C LEU A 216 21.85 4.76 3.61
N VAL A 217 22.81 5.51 3.09
CA VAL A 217 22.83 5.98 1.69
C VAL A 217 24.25 5.96 1.16
N GLU A 218 24.41 5.68 -0.14
CA GLU A 218 25.68 5.72 -0.84
C GLU A 218 25.85 7.05 -1.59
N ASP A 219 27.03 7.63 -1.56
CA ASP A 219 27.34 8.82 -2.36
C ASP A 219 27.86 8.49 -3.76
N ASP A 220 28.22 9.51 -4.55
CA ASP A 220 28.73 9.37 -5.90
C ASP A 220 30.15 8.75 -5.95
N LYS A 221 30.89 8.77 -4.82
CA LYS A 221 32.23 8.20 -4.66
C LYS A 221 32.22 6.77 -4.09
N GLY A 222 31.04 6.20 -3.82
CA GLY A 222 30.89 4.86 -3.24
C GLY A 222 31.11 4.82 -1.74
N ARG A 223 31.11 5.96 -1.05
CA ARG A 223 31.17 6.03 0.41
C ARG A 223 29.78 5.80 0.99
N ILE A 224 29.73 5.16 2.15
CA ILE A 224 28.48 4.84 2.84
C ILE A 224 28.24 5.85 3.95
N TRP A 225 27.18 6.61 3.84
CA TRP A 225 26.71 7.51 4.87
C TRP A 225 25.74 6.78 5.79
N ILE A 226 25.96 6.92 7.07
CA ILE A 226 25.35 6.14 8.12
C ILE A 226 24.68 7.09 9.10
N ALA A 227 23.37 6.95 9.26
CA ALA A 227 22.60 7.59 10.33
C ALA A 227 22.43 6.61 11.48
N SER A 228 22.69 7.04 12.70
CA SER A 228 22.56 6.20 13.88
C SER A 228 21.85 6.90 15.02
N LEU A 229 21.25 6.12 15.91
CA LEU A 229 20.72 6.64 17.16
C LEU A 229 21.86 6.68 18.20
N GLY A 230 22.10 7.86 18.71
CA GLY A 230 23.19 8.13 19.69
C GLY A 230 24.55 8.44 19.06
N GLY A 231 24.84 7.95 17.85
CA GLY A 231 26.14 8.12 17.18
C GLY A 231 26.23 9.25 16.17
N GLY A 232 25.11 9.90 15.87
CA GLY A 232 25.05 10.99 14.88
C GLY A 232 25.11 10.51 13.46
N LEU A 233 25.88 11.23 12.63
CA LEU A 233 26.09 10.99 11.22
C LEU A 233 27.53 10.55 10.97
N GLN A 234 27.75 9.46 10.27
CA GLN A 234 29.08 8.97 9.88
C GLN A 234 29.18 8.74 8.37
N CYS A 235 30.40 8.94 7.85
CA CYS A 235 30.78 8.57 6.50
C CYS A 235 31.86 7.50 6.57
N LEU A 236 31.57 6.30 6.04
CA LEU A 236 32.49 5.20 5.89
C LEU A 236 33.10 5.22 4.48
N GLU A 237 34.42 5.21 4.39
CA GLU A 237 35.15 4.87 3.17
C GLU A 237 35.38 3.34 3.13
N PRO A 238 34.66 2.58 2.29
CA PRO A 238 34.70 1.12 2.35
C PRO A 238 36.06 0.50 2.02
N LEU A 239 36.88 1.17 1.18
CA LEU A 239 38.18 0.67 0.75
C LEU A 239 39.22 0.75 1.87
N SER A 240 39.28 1.88 2.57
CA SER A 240 40.22 2.08 3.70
C SER A 240 39.67 1.61 5.02
N GLY A 241 38.34 1.46 5.14
CA GLY A 241 37.65 1.19 6.40
C GLY A 241 37.67 2.38 7.36
N THR A 242 37.87 3.60 6.89
CA THR A 242 37.96 4.81 7.74
C THR A 242 36.58 5.45 7.90
N PHE A 243 36.32 5.97 9.10
CA PHE A 243 35.09 6.68 9.46
C PHE A 243 35.38 8.16 9.70
N GLU A 244 34.55 9.02 9.08
CA GLU A 244 34.44 10.44 9.42
C GLU A 244 33.14 10.62 10.20
N THR A 245 33.19 11.19 11.40
CA THR A 245 32.08 11.23 12.36
C THR A 245 31.66 12.66 12.66
N TYR A 246 30.37 12.92 12.57
CA TYR A 246 29.70 14.19 12.89
C TYR A 246 28.72 13.97 14.04
N THR A 247 28.93 14.66 15.15
CA THR A 247 28.07 14.66 16.33
C THR A 247 27.73 16.10 16.73
N SER A 248 26.77 16.29 17.62
CA SER A 248 26.48 17.60 18.20
C SER A 248 27.61 18.19 19.01
N ASN A 249 28.62 17.36 19.41
CA ASN A 249 29.77 17.81 20.16
C ASN A 249 30.93 18.31 19.28
N ASN A 250 31.02 17.85 18.01
CA ASN A 250 32.16 18.19 17.15
C ASN A 250 31.71 18.89 15.84
N SER A 251 30.44 19.11 15.66
CA SER A 251 29.86 19.75 14.47
C SER A 251 28.57 20.50 14.81
N ALA A 252 27.98 21.15 13.83
CA ALA A 252 26.64 21.76 13.95
C ALA A 252 25.49 20.76 13.74
N LEU A 253 25.72 19.46 13.94
CA LEU A 253 24.67 18.46 13.89
C LEU A 253 23.60 18.77 14.95
N LEU A 254 22.32 18.73 14.55
CA LEU A 254 21.20 19.16 15.39
C LEU A 254 21.06 18.30 16.66
N GLU A 255 21.24 17.00 16.50
CA GLU A 255 21.31 16.00 17.59
C GLU A 255 21.93 14.70 17.09
N ASN A 256 22.32 13.82 18.01
CA ASN A 256 22.97 12.53 17.68
C ASN A 256 21.98 11.41 17.30
N ASN A 257 20.68 11.65 17.37
CA ASN A 257 19.66 10.68 16.94
C ASN A 257 19.22 11.02 15.52
N VAL A 258 19.98 10.55 14.52
CA VAL A 258 19.69 10.76 13.11
C VAL A 258 18.84 9.58 12.62
N THR A 259 17.68 9.88 12.02
CA THR A 259 16.63 8.90 11.70
C THR A 259 16.50 8.58 10.23
N SER A 260 16.89 9.49 9.34
CA SER A 260 16.72 9.35 7.90
C SER A 260 17.80 10.12 7.14
N LEU A 261 18.15 9.65 5.96
CA LEU A 261 19.11 10.27 5.03
C LEU A 261 18.52 10.34 3.61
N CYS A 262 18.77 11.45 2.92
CA CYS A 262 18.35 11.62 1.54
C CYS A 262 19.30 12.55 0.78
N TRP A 263 19.83 12.08 -0.35
CA TRP A 263 20.56 12.95 -1.29
C TRP A 263 19.58 13.82 -2.07
N VAL A 264 19.76 15.14 -1.98
CA VAL A 264 19.01 16.10 -2.81
C VAL A 264 19.71 16.32 -4.14
N ASP A 265 21.01 16.46 -4.08
CA ASP A 265 21.93 16.47 -5.21
C ASP A 265 23.31 15.94 -4.77
N ASN A 266 24.31 15.92 -5.66
CA ASN A 266 25.65 15.39 -5.34
C ASN A 266 26.39 16.17 -4.24
N ASN A 267 25.90 17.34 -3.85
CA ASN A 267 26.53 18.22 -2.87
C ASN A 267 25.66 18.46 -1.62
N THR A 268 24.44 17.98 -1.58
CA THR A 268 23.50 18.31 -0.49
C THR A 268 22.87 17.04 0.06
N LEU A 269 23.22 16.69 1.30
CA LEU A 269 22.62 15.61 2.06
C LEU A 269 21.61 16.17 3.05
N PHE A 270 20.36 15.75 2.95
CA PHE A 270 19.32 16.01 3.95
C PHE A 270 19.25 14.86 4.93
N PHE A 271 18.98 15.19 6.19
CA PHE A 271 18.82 14.19 7.24
C PHE A 271 17.68 14.57 8.21
N GLY A 272 16.89 13.57 8.58
CA GLY A 272 15.90 13.70 9.66
C GLY A 272 16.52 13.42 11.01
N THR A 273 15.95 14.00 12.06
CA THR A 273 16.35 13.75 13.45
C THR A 273 15.13 13.34 14.28
N ALA A 274 15.38 12.74 15.44
CA ALA A 274 14.30 12.26 16.29
C ALA A 274 13.46 13.37 16.92
N ASN A 275 14.07 14.56 17.22
CA ASN A 275 13.42 15.63 17.99
C ASN A 275 13.82 17.05 17.57
N GLN A 276 14.74 17.22 16.63
CA GLN A 276 15.27 18.54 16.24
C GLN A 276 14.92 18.93 14.78
N GLY A 277 14.00 18.20 14.17
CA GLY A 277 13.54 18.46 12.79
C GLY A 277 14.43 17.86 11.73
N VAL A 278 14.61 18.59 10.65
CA VAL A 278 15.39 18.17 9.48
C VAL A 278 16.54 19.13 9.28
N GLY A 279 17.74 18.55 9.06
CA GLY A 279 18.93 19.29 8.71
C GLY A 279 19.39 19.01 7.28
N MET A 280 20.23 19.89 6.78
CA MET A 280 20.99 19.69 5.53
C MET A 280 22.48 19.88 5.78
N MET A 281 23.29 19.11 5.07
CA MET A 281 24.75 19.24 5.05
C MET A 281 25.21 19.56 3.62
N ASP A 282 25.97 20.66 3.48
CA ASP A 282 26.69 20.95 2.24
C ASP A 282 27.98 20.13 2.19
N MET A 283 28.13 19.27 1.20
CA MET A 283 29.24 18.32 1.10
C MET A 283 30.57 18.97 0.72
N ARG A 284 30.57 20.19 0.20
CA ARG A 284 31.79 20.93 -0.17
C ARG A 284 32.35 21.67 1.03
N THR A 285 31.49 22.32 1.80
CA THR A 285 31.88 23.13 2.97
C THR A 285 31.80 22.38 4.29
N ARG A 286 31.09 21.25 4.33
CA ARG A 286 30.72 20.49 5.55
C ARG A 286 29.84 21.29 6.51
N GLU A 287 29.27 22.39 6.04
CA GLU A 287 28.35 23.20 6.83
C GLU A 287 27.01 22.45 7.01
N ILE A 288 26.52 22.43 8.24
CA ILE A 288 25.25 21.83 8.61
C ILE A 288 24.27 22.93 9.02
N LYS A 289 23.06 22.91 8.49
CA LYS A 289 21.98 23.86 8.79
C LYS A 289 20.67 23.15 9.07
N LYS A 290 19.88 23.66 10.00
CA LYS A 290 18.47 23.27 10.18
C LYS A 290 17.64 23.82 9.00
N ILE A 291 16.76 23.00 8.44
CA ILE A 291 15.82 23.44 7.43
C ILE A 291 14.74 24.29 8.07
N GLN A 292 14.62 25.51 7.63
CA GLN A 292 13.61 26.47 8.05
C GLN A 292 12.98 27.10 6.82
N GLY A 293 11.67 27.31 6.84
CA GLY A 293 11.00 28.10 5.80
C GLY A 293 11.40 29.57 5.88
N GLN A 294 11.85 30.16 4.77
CA GLN A 294 11.99 31.63 4.69
C GLN A 294 10.60 32.24 4.67
N SER A 295 10.31 33.13 5.63
CA SER A 295 9.12 33.96 5.76
C SER A 295 7.84 33.39 5.10
N GLY A 296 7.09 32.57 5.82
CA GLY A 296 5.80 32.05 5.41
C GLY A 296 5.05 31.44 6.59
N ASN A 297 3.73 31.29 6.47
CA ASN A 297 2.90 30.71 7.52
C ASN A 297 3.03 29.20 7.66
N VAL A 298 3.68 28.52 6.69
CA VAL A 298 3.85 27.05 6.69
C VAL A 298 5.19 26.69 7.34
N LYS A 299 5.11 25.90 8.39
CA LYS A 299 6.27 25.38 9.14
C LYS A 299 6.24 23.85 9.10
N LEU A 300 7.37 23.24 9.46
CA LEU A 300 7.43 21.81 9.73
C LEU A 300 6.38 21.44 10.78
N SER A 301 5.57 20.41 10.49
CA SER A 301 4.43 20.01 11.33
C SER A 301 4.85 19.44 12.68
N ASN A 302 6.03 18.79 12.74
CA ASN A 302 6.61 18.23 13.96
C ASN A 302 8.12 18.08 13.80
N ASP A 303 8.88 18.23 14.89
CA ASP A 303 10.35 18.14 14.89
C ASP A 303 10.89 16.69 14.87
N ALA A 304 10.06 15.65 14.81
CA ALA A 304 10.49 14.28 14.59
C ALA A 304 10.46 13.93 13.09
N GLY A 305 11.60 13.99 12.43
CA GLY A 305 11.76 13.66 11.01
C GLY A 305 11.93 12.16 10.78
N ASN A 306 10.86 11.42 10.53
CA ASN A 306 10.86 9.96 10.37
C ASN A 306 11.47 9.49 9.05
N HIS A 307 11.15 10.16 7.95
CA HIS A 307 11.63 9.84 6.62
C HIS A 307 11.76 11.12 5.77
N VAL A 308 12.87 11.26 5.09
CA VAL A 308 13.13 12.34 4.12
C VAL A 308 13.31 11.71 2.76
N TYR A 309 12.57 12.19 1.77
CA TYR A 309 12.56 11.65 0.41
C TYR A 309 12.57 12.79 -0.62
N LYS A 310 13.45 12.72 -1.61
CA LYS A 310 13.46 13.65 -2.73
C LYS A 310 12.73 13.05 -3.92
N ASP A 311 11.75 13.76 -4.45
CA ASP A 311 11.05 13.34 -5.65
C ASP A 311 11.79 13.72 -6.95
N SER A 312 11.31 13.23 -8.08
CA SER A 312 11.88 13.47 -9.40
C SER A 312 11.78 14.93 -9.86
N ARG A 313 10.92 15.76 -9.22
CA ARG A 313 10.77 17.20 -9.47
C ARG A 313 11.80 18.03 -8.69
N GLY A 314 12.43 17.42 -7.70
CA GLY A 314 13.39 18.08 -6.79
C GLY A 314 12.77 18.62 -5.53
N LEU A 315 11.50 18.30 -5.24
CA LEU A 315 10.87 18.59 -3.97
C LEU A 315 11.34 17.59 -2.92
N VAL A 316 11.53 18.05 -1.69
CA VAL A 316 11.89 17.21 -0.55
C VAL A 316 10.66 16.99 0.32
N TRP A 317 10.23 15.74 0.39
CA TRP A 317 9.11 15.27 1.19
C TRP A 317 9.59 14.82 2.56
N ILE A 318 8.93 15.25 3.60
CA ILE A 318 9.35 15.03 4.99
C ILE A 318 8.19 14.42 5.76
N ALA A 319 8.38 13.15 6.15
CA ALA A 319 7.49 12.43 7.04
C ALA A 319 7.81 12.81 8.48
N THR A 320 6.79 13.17 9.24
CA THR A 320 6.93 13.47 10.67
C THR A 320 5.93 12.67 11.52
N ARG A 321 6.01 12.80 12.83
CA ARG A 321 5.03 12.16 13.73
C ARG A 321 3.63 12.77 13.62
N GLU A 322 3.50 14.01 13.15
CA GLU A 322 2.24 14.76 13.14
C GLU A 322 1.93 15.37 11.77
N GLY A 323 2.37 14.72 10.69
CA GLY A 323 2.02 15.14 9.34
C GLY A 323 3.10 14.98 8.30
N LEU A 324 2.68 15.23 7.08
CA LEU A 324 3.52 15.27 5.88
C LEU A 324 3.87 16.72 5.55
N ASN A 325 5.11 16.95 5.13
CA ASN A 325 5.58 18.26 4.73
C ASN A 325 6.31 18.17 3.38
N VAL A 326 6.28 19.23 2.60
CA VAL A 326 7.02 19.34 1.35
C VAL A 326 7.84 20.64 1.37
N TYR A 327 9.13 20.49 1.12
CA TYR A 327 10.07 21.60 1.05
C TYR A 327 10.55 21.81 -0.38
N ASP A 328 10.36 23.01 -0.90
CA ASP A 328 10.90 23.43 -2.18
C ASP A 328 12.35 23.94 -1.99
N THR A 329 13.31 23.14 -2.44
CA THR A 329 14.76 23.46 -2.29
C THR A 329 15.21 24.65 -3.11
N ARG A 330 14.49 25.01 -4.19
CA ARG A 330 14.82 26.15 -5.05
C ARG A 330 14.34 27.47 -4.46
N ARG A 331 13.17 27.42 -3.79
CA ARG A 331 12.55 28.60 -3.18
C ARG A 331 12.85 28.74 -1.69
N HIS A 332 13.43 27.70 -1.08
CA HIS A 332 13.70 27.62 0.35
C HIS A 332 12.46 27.85 1.24
N LEU A 333 11.34 27.22 0.88
CA LEU A 333 10.08 27.34 1.63
C LEU A 333 9.32 26.00 1.69
N PHE A 334 8.49 25.87 2.72
CA PHE A 334 7.51 24.79 2.82
C PHE A 334 6.27 25.12 1.97
N LEU A 335 5.78 24.11 1.24
CA LEU A 335 4.56 24.18 0.45
C LEU A 335 3.34 23.89 1.31
N ASP A 336 2.21 24.47 0.97
CA ASP A 336 0.93 24.21 1.63
C ASP A 336 0.36 22.87 1.16
N LEU A 337 0.21 21.93 2.10
CA LEU A 337 -0.39 20.61 1.92
C LEU A 337 -1.80 20.52 2.52
N SER A 338 -2.48 21.65 2.75
CA SER A 338 -3.86 21.64 3.27
C SER A 338 -4.84 20.79 2.45
N PRO A 339 -4.69 20.61 1.11
CA PRO A 339 -5.52 19.71 0.34
C PRO A 339 -5.30 18.21 0.65
N VAL A 340 -4.16 17.84 1.26
CA VAL A 340 -3.85 16.47 1.67
C VAL A 340 -4.31 16.25 3.12
N ALA A 341 -5.62 16.37 3.34
CA ALA A 341 -6.21 16.34 4.69
C ALA A 341 -5.88 15.07 5.46
N GLU A 342 -5.81 13.93 4.77
CA GLU A 342 -5.51 12.61 5.37
C GLU A 342 -4.10 12.49 5.96
N ALA A 343 -3.18 13.36 5.59
CA ALA A 343 -1.83 13.37 6.15
C ALA A 343 -1.70 14.29 7.36
N LYS A 344 -2.62 15.23 7.56
CA LYS A 344 -2.55 16.24 8.62
C LYS A 344 -2.77 15.62 10.00
N GLY A 345 -1.85 15.87 10.92
CA GLY A 345 -1.93 15.36 12.30
C GLY A 345 -1.73 13.85 12.43
N ASN A 346 -1.45 13.14 11.34
CA ASN A 346 -1.19 11.70 11.35
C ASN A 346 0.31 11.40 11.39
N PHE A 347 0.65 10.28 12.02
CA PHE A 347 1.99 9.71 11.94
C PHE A 347 2.27 9.26 10.51
N ILE A 348 3.31 9.82 9.90
CA ILE A 348 3.77 9.43 8.56
C ILE A 348 4.98 8.50 8.72
N ALA A 349 4.85 7.28 8.18
CA ALA A 349 5.87 6.25 8.34
C ALA A 349 6.92 6.29 7.22
N ALA A 350 6.46 6.29 5.95
CA ALA A 350 7.37 6.20 4.81
C ALA A 350 6.81 6.88 3.56
N ILE A 351 7.68 7.21 2.61
CA ILE A 351 7.36 7.95 1.39
C ILE A 351 8.13 7.33 0.22
N THR A 352 7.48 7.19 -0.94
CA THR A 352 8.11 6.84 -2.21
C THR A 352 7.38 7.50 -3.38
N GLU A 353 7.99 7.53 -4.56
CA GLU A 353 7.41 8.04 -5.80
C GLU A 353 7.16 6.89 -6.77
N ASP A 354 6.03 6.91 -7.50
CA ASP A 354 5.75 5.97 -8.58
C ASP A 354 6.30 6.46 -9.94
N GLN A 355 6.15 5.64 -10.98
CA GLN A 355 6.61 5.99 -12.34
C GLN A 355 5.79 7.12 -12.99
N GLU A 356 4.55 7.35 -12.54
CA GLU A 356 3.70 8.46 -12.96
C GLU A 356 3.96 9.74 -12.14
N ARG A 357 4.97 9.69 -11.24
CA ARG A 357 5.39 10.79 -10.38
C ARG A 357 4.36 11.18 -9.31
N ASN A 358 3.44 10.26 -8.94
CA ASN A 358 2.64 10.42 -7.74
C ASN A 358 3.44 9.98 -6.52
N MET A 359 3.15 10.59 -5.39
CA MET A 359 3.76 10.21 -4.13
C MET A 359 2.88 9.20 -3.39
N TRP A 360 3.51 8.19 -2.85
CA TRP A 360 2.87 7.18 -2.02
C TRP A 360 3.41 7.29 -0.61
N VAL A 361 2.50 7.51 0.31
CA VAL A 361 2.81 7.86 1.70
C VAL A 361 2.11 6.88 2.62
N SER A 362 2.84 6.12 3.42
CA SER A 362 2.25 5.28 4.46
C SER A 362 2.12 6.05 5.78
N THR A 363 0.99 5.85 6.43
CA THR A 363 0.70 6.30 7.81
C THR A 363 0.70 5.09 8.73
N SER A 364 0.17 5.18 9.95
CA SER A 364 -0.01 4.00 10.80
C SER A 364 -0.87 2.92 10.13
N ARG A 365 -2.01 3.27 9.52
CA ARG A 365 -2.98 2.28 9.00
C ARG A 365 -3.51 2.58 7.60
N LYS A 366 -3.02 3.62 6.96
CA LYS A 366 -3.46 4.02 5.62
C LYS A 366 -2.26 4.20 4.71
N VAL A 367 -2.52 4.10 3.43
CA VAL A 367 -1.60 4.52 2.37
C VAL A 367 -2.28 5.63 1.59
N ILE A 368 -1.60 6.75 1.42
CA ILE A 368 -2.11 7.94 0.72
C ILE A 368 -1.36 8.06 -0.60
N ARG A 369 -2.08 8.09 -1.71
CA ARG A 369 -1.56 8.56 -2.99
C ARG A 369 -1.73 10.05 -3.07
N VAL A 370 -0.65 10.79 -3.31
CA VAL A 370 -0.68 12.24 -3.52
C VAL A 370 -0.30 12.54 -4.96
N THR A 371 -1.22 13.11 -5.71
CA THR A 371 -0.98 13.60 -7.07
C THR A 371 -0.47 15.02 -7.02
N VAL A 372 0.58 15.30 -7.77
CA VAL A 372 1.24 16.60 -7.80
C VAL A 372 1.19 17.18 -9.21
N ALA A 373 0.45 18.25 -9.40
CA ALA A 373 0.34 18.98 -10.65
C ALA A 373 1.03 20.33 -10.56
N SER A 374 1.57 20.82 -11.68
CA SER A 374 2.05 22.22 -11.77
C SER A 374 0.86 23.17 -11.96
N ASP A 375 0.86 24.30 -11.27
CA ASP A 375 -0.12 25.36 -11.46
C ASP A 375 0.15 26.25 -12.69
N GLY A 376 1.23 25.94 -13.45
CA GLY A 376 1.69 26.76 -14.59
C GLY A 376 2.31 28.11 -14.22
N LYS A 377 2.28 28.50 -12.94
CA LYS A 377 2.85 29.75 -12.40
C LYS A 377 4.08 29.52 -11.52
N GLY A 378 4.59 28.26 -11.56
CA GLY A 378 5.77 27.84 -10.83
C GLY A 378 5.47 27.37 -9.40
N SER A 379 4.21 27.09 -9.05
CA SER A 379 3.80 26.42 -7.82
C SER A 379 3.19 25.06 -8.12
N TYR A 380 2.73 24.37 -7.08
CA TYR A 380 2.19 23.01 -7.16
C TYR A 380 0.80 22.93 -6.57
N LEU A 381 -0.04 22.12 -7.20
CA LEU A 381 -1.35 21.72 -6.71
C LEU A 381 -1.27 20.27 -6.25
N PHE A 382 -1.87 20.00 -5.11
CA PHE A 382 -1.88 18.67 -4.51
C PHE A 382 -3.31 18.15 -4.44
N ASP A 383 -3.49 16.88 -4.82
CA ASP A 383 -4.71 16.13 -4.60
C ASP A 383 -4.35 14.79 -3.97
N SER A 384 -5.26 14.20 -3.19
CA SER A 384 -4.93 12.98 -2.46
C SER A 384 -6.07 11.98 -2.43
N ARG A 385 -5.69 10.70 -2.36
CA ARG A 385 -6.59 9.59 -2.13
C ARG A 385 -6.01 8.63 -1.12
N ALA A 386 -6.78 8.30 -0.10
CA ALA A 386 -6.37 7.36 0.94
C ALA A 386 -6.96 5.97 0.72
N TYR A 387 -6.17 4.97 1.10
CA TYR A 387 -6.52 3.55 1.10
C TYR A 387 -6.30 2.96 2.49
N ASN A 388 -7.09 1.96 2.84
CA ASN A 388 -7.04 1.29 4.13
C ASN A 388 -7.17 -0.24 4.00
N SER A 389 -7.44 -0.94 5.08
CA SER A 389 -7.61 -2.39 5.10
C SER A 389 -8.75 -2.89 4.20
N GLU A 390 -9.78 -2.10 3.96
CA GLU A 390 -10.89 -2.45 3.05
C GLU A 390 -10.42 -2.53 1.59
N ASP A 391 -9.38 -1.76 1.20
CA ASP A 391 -8.77 -1.83 -0.12
C ASP A 391 -7.77 -2.98 -0.28
N GLY A 392 -7.49 -3.75 0.77
CA GLY A 392 -6.52 -4.85 0.75
C GLY A 392 -5.23 -4.59 1.51
N LEU A 393 -5.07 -3.45 2.16
CA LEU A 393 -3.90 -3.20 3.03
C LEU A 393 -3.97 -4.02 4.32
N GLN A 394 -2.81 -4.27 4.94
CA GLN A 394 -2.75 -4.87 6.26
C GLN A 394 -3.46 -3.99 7.30
N ASN A 395 -4.20 -4.62 8.22
CA ASN A 395 -4.90 -3.91 9.29
C ASN A 395 -4.02 -3.73 10.55
N CYS A 396 -2.81 -3.24 10.36
CA CYS A 396 -1.86 -2.94 11.41
C CYS A 396 -0.94 -1.80 10.99
N ASP A 397 -0.02 -1.41 11.85
CA ASP A 397 0.88 -0.28 11.60
C ASP A 397 1.91 -0.62 10.51
N PHE A 398 2.16 0.34 9.61
CA PHE A 398 3.27 0.33 8.67
C PHE A 398 4.54 0.83 9.34
N ASN A 399 5.67 0.21 8.98
CA ASN A 399 6.96 0.55 9.55
C ASN A 399 7.59 1.80 8.92
N GLN A 400 8.35 2.52 9.73
CA GLN A 400 9.09 3.70 9.26
C GLN A 400 10.06 3.31 8.14
N ARG A 401 10.05 4.07 7.04
CA ARG A 401 10.92 3.89 5.85
C ARG A 401 10.77 2.53 5.16
N SER A 402 9.84 1.68 5.60
CA SER A 402 9.59 0.37 5.00
C SER A 402 8.70 0.49 3.75
N ILE A 403 9.20 1.20 2.75
CA ILE A 403 8.55 1.36 1.44
C ILE A 403 9.60 1.41 0.34
N LYS A 404 9.32 0.78 -0.79
CA LYS A 404 10.22 0.77 -1.95
C LYS A 404 9.44 0.71 -3.24
N THR A 405 9.72 1.64 -4.16
CA THR A 405 9.35 1.50 -5.57
C THR A 405 10.42 0.68 -6.28
N LEU A 406 10.01 -0.42 -6.90
CA LEU A 406 10.87 -1.33 -7.62
C LEU A 406 11.12 -0.84 -9.05
N HIS A 407 12.15 -1.36 -9.72
CA HIS A 407 12.52 -0.95 -11.08
C HIS A 407 11.38 -1.12 -12.09
N ASN A 408 10.50 -2.08 -11.90
CA ASN A 408 9.31 -2.31 -12.75
C ASN A 408 8.07 -1.50 -12.33
N GLY A 409 8.21 -0.51 -11.45
CA GLY A 409 7.12 0.37 -11.00
C GLY A 409 6.25 -0.20 -9.88
N ILE A 410 6.39 -1.46 -9.51
CA ILE A 410 5.68 -2.06 -8.38
C ILE A 410 6.15 -1.40 -7.08
N ILE A 411 5.22 -1.16 -6.17
CA ILE A 411 5.51 -0.64 -4.83
C ILE A 411 5.32 -1.76 -3.80
N ALA A 412 6.29 -1.88 -2.90
CA ALA A 412 6.24 -2.75 -1.73
C ALA A 412 6.27 -1.92 -0.45
N ILE A 413 5.38 -2.22 0.50
CA ILE A 413 5.24 -1.50 1.78
C ILE A 413 5.22 -2.51 2.92
N GLY A 414 6.17 -2.40 3.84
CA GLY A 414 6.28 -3.28 5.00
C GLY A 414 5.56 -2.74 6.24
N GLY A 415 5.07 -3.65 7.05
CA GLY A 415 4.43 -3.38 8.33
C GLY A 415 4.50 -4.60 9.24
N LEU A 416 3.77 -4.57 10.36
CA LEU A 416 3.89 -5.54 11.45
C LEU A 416 3.52 -6.98 11.06
N TYR A 417 2.66 -7.17 10.05
CA TYR A 417 2.22 -8.52 9.64
C TYR A 417 2.86 -9.00 8.34
N GLY A 418 3.54 -8.11 7.61
CA GLY A 418 4.15 -8.51 6.36
C GLY A 418 4.33 -7.35 5.38
N VAL A 419 4.22 -7.68 4.09
CA VAL A 419 4.42 -6.73 3.00
C VAL A 419 3.17 -6.63 2.12
N ASN A 420 2.69 -5.42 1.89
CA ASN A 420 1.74 -5.14 0.82
C ASN A 420 2.48 -4.81 -0.47
N VAL A 421 2.01 -5.36 -1.59
CA VAL A 421 2.61 -5.15 -2.91
C VAL A 421 1.54 -4.85 -3.95
N PHE A 422 1.79 -3.85 -4.77
CA PHE A 422 0.84 -3.42 -5.80
C PHE A 422 1.53 -2.68 -6.94
N ALA A 423 0.88 -2.70 -8.10
CA ALA A 423 1.25 -1.88 -9.25
C ALA A 423 0.32 -0.66 -9.28
N PRO A 424 0.84 0.57 -9.12
CA PRO A 424 0.01 1.78 -9.08
C PRO A 424 -0.88 1.99 -10.31
N ASP A 425 -0.39 1.63 -11.49
CA ASP A 425 -1.08 1.70 -12.78
C ASP A 425 -2.19 0.64 -12.94
N HIS A 426 -2.16 -0.43 -12.15
CA HIS A 426 -3.19 -1.48 -12.14
C HIS A 426 -4.29 -1.24 -11.10
N ILE A 427 -4.21 -0.17 -10.31
CA ILE A 427 -5.26 0.14 -9.35
C ILE A 427 -6.54 0.52 -10.08
N ARG A 428 -7.53 -0.34 -9.99
CA ARG A 428 -8.86 -0.12 -10.57
C ARG A 428 -9.79 0.57 -9.60
N TYR A 429 -10.59 1.47 -10.12
CA TYR A 429 -11.62 2.18 -9.37
C TYR A 429 -12.98 1.79 -9.94
N ASN A 430 -13.94 1.61 -9.07
CA ASN A 430 -15.33 1.51 -9.53
C ASN A 430 -15.72 2.85 -10.17
N LYS A 431 -16.04 2.81 -11.48
CA LYS A 431 -16.47 3.97 -12.25
C LYS A 431 -18.00 4.03 -12.39
N MET A 432 -18.70 3.01 -11.91
CA MET A 432 -20.16 2.95 -11.93
C MET A 432 -20.71 4.01 -10.98
N LEU A 433 -21.57 4.86 -11.51
CA LEU A 433 -22.32 5.79 -10.68
C LEU A 433 -23.47 5.00 -10.03
N PRO A 434 -23.55 4.97 -8.70
CA PRO A 434 -24.63 4.26 -8.03
C PRO A 434 -25.95 4.97 -8.25
N ASN A 435 -27.04 4.21 -8.31
CA ASN A 435 -28.37 4.80 -8.27
C ASN A 435 -28.71 5.15 -6.82
N VAL A 436 -29.30 6.31 -6.64
CA VAL A 436 -29.89 6.72 -5.37
C VAL A 436 -31.37 6.44 -5.41
N MET A 437 -31.84 5.68 -4.44
CA MET A 437 -33.25 5.32 -4.30
C MET A 437 -33.80 5.90 -2.99
N PHE A 438 -34.99 6.47 -3.05
CA PHE A 438 -35.70 6.89 -1.86
C PHE A 438 -36.28 5.67 -1.14
N THR A 439 -35.95 5.53 0.14
CA THR A 439 -36.37 4.39 0.97
C THR A 439 -37.49 4.75 1.92
N GLY A 440 -37.77 6.03 2.11
CA GLY A 440 -38.86 6.48 2.97
C GLY A 440 -39.14 7.96 2.87
N LEU A 441 -40.38 8.30 3.15
CA LEU A 441 -40.87 9.67 3.38
C LEU A 441 -41.59 9.68 4.73
N SER A 442 -41.28 10.66 5.57
CA SER A 442 -41.97 10.85 6.84
C SER A 442 -42.49 12.30 6.92
N LEU A 443 -43.64 12.46 7.56
CA LEU A 443 -44.24 13.75 7.85
C LEU A 443 -44.45 13.84 9.38
N PHE A 444 -43.84 14.85 10.03
CA PHE A 444 -43.84 14.99 11.50
C PHE A 444 -43.38 13.70 12.20
N ASP A 445 -42.34 13.06 11.72
CA ASP A 445 -41.75 11.78 12.17
C ASP A 445 -42.66 10.55 11.97
N GLU A 446 -43.84 10.69 11.35
CA GLU A 446 -44.68 9.56 10.98
C GLU A 446 -44.43 9.15 9.51
N ALA A 447 -44.19 7.85 9.27
CA ALA A 447 -43.95 7.31 7.93
C ALA A 447 -45.20 7.51 7.03
N VAL A 448 -44.98 8.14 5.86
CA VAL A 448 -46.00 8.31 4.84
C VAL A 448 -46.21 7.01 4.08
N LYS A 449 -47.45 6.53 4.05
CA LYS A 449 -47.83 5.30 3.33
C LYS A 449 -48.55 5.60 2.02
N VAL A 450 -48.34 4.75 1.04
CA VAL A 450 -49.00 4.82 -0.28
C VAL A 450 -50.54 4.76 -0.09
N GLY A 451 -51.23 5.72 -0.71
CA GLY A 451 -52.69 5.79 -0.67
C GLY A 451 -53.33 6.30 0.63
N GLN A 452 -52.52 6.60 1.66
CA GLN A 452 -53.01 7.13 2.92
C GLN A 452 -53.20 8.65 2.88
N SER A 453 -54.30 9.11 3.47
CA SER A 453 -54.60 10.56 3.53
C SER A 453 -53.94 11.22 4.74
N TYR A 454 -53.27 12.35 4.50
CA TYR A 454 -52.64 13.21 5.52
C TYR A 454 -53.21 14.62 5.38
N GLY A 455 -53.98 15.04 6.39
CA GLY A 455 -54.67 16.34 6.34
C GLY A 455 -55.72 16.47 5.25
N GLY A 456 -56.33 15.35 4.84
CA GLY A 456 -57.36 15.33 3.79
C GLY A 456 -56.84 15.13 2.36
N ARG A 457 -55.52 14.94 2.16
CA ARG A 457 -54.87 14.73 0.87
C ARG A 457 -54.02 13.46 0.92
N VAL A 458 -53.99 12.70 -0.19
CA VAL A 458 -53.02 11.62 -0.37
C VAL A 458 -51.71 12.24 -0.89
N LEU A 459 -50.60 12.03 -0.22
CA LEU A 459 -49.28 12.59 -0.56
C LEU A 459 -48.58 11.75 -1.62
N ILE A 460 -48.68 10.42 -1.56
CA ILE A 460 -48.11 9.50 -2.55
C ILE A 460 -49.16 8.45 -2.94
N GLU A 461 -49.37 8.28 -4.23
CA GLU A 461 -50.31 7.31 -4.79
C GLU A 461 -49.63 6.02 -5.29
N LYS A 462 -48.29 6.08 -5.43
CA LYS A 462 -47.42 4.99 -5.91
C LYS A 462 -46.25 4.85 -4.99
N GLU A 463 -45.40 3.84 -5.21
CA GLU A 463 -44.10 3.73 -4.52
C GLU A 463 -43.27 4.99 -4.72
N LEU A 464 -42.53 5.39 -3.69
CA LEU A 464 -41.87 6.70 -3.62
C LEU A 464 -40.94 6.97 -4.80
N ASN A 465 -40.26 5.95 -5.33
CA ASN A 465 -39.36 6.08 -6.48
C ASN A 465 -40.10 6.21 -7.84
N ASP A 466 -41.40 5.93 -7.90
CA ASP A 466 -42.24 6.07 -9.07
C ASP A 466 -43.05 7.38 -9.09
N VAL A 467 -42.88 8.21 -8.04
CA VAL A 467 -43.55 9.50 -7.88
C VAL A 467 -42.66 10.61 -8.44
N GLU A 468 -43.14 11.37 -9.38
CA GLU A 468 -42.38 12.49 -9.96
C GLU A 468 -42.37 13.72 -9.03
N ASN A 469 -43.51 13.98 -8.35
CA ASN A 469 -43.70 15.15 -7.48
C ASN A 469 -44.48 14.79 -6.22
N VAL A 470 -44.04 15.28 -5.08
CA VAL A 470 -44.81 15.25 -3.84
C VAL A 470 -45.13 16.70 -3.42
N GLU A 471 -46.41 16.99 -3.26
CA GLU A 471 -46.85 18.33 -2.88
C GLU A 471 -47.29 18.35 -1.42
N PHE A 472 -46.71 19.25 -0.62
CA PHE A 472 -47.05 19.47 0.76
C PHE A 472 -47.92 20.71 0.93
N ASP A 473 -48.87 20.66 1.86
CA ASP A 473 -49.56 21.86 2.34
C ASP A 473 -48.62 22.72 3.24
N TYR A 474 -48.86 24.01 3.36
CA TYR A 474 -48.07 24.92 4.21
C TYR A 474 -48.00 24.47 5.68
N LYS A 475 -48.96 23.68 6.15
CA LYS A 475 -48.96 23.08 7.50
C LYS A 475 -48.09 21.79 7.59
N GLN A 476 -47.72 21.21 6.46
CA GLN A 476 -46.91 20.01 6.35
C GLN A 476 -45.44 20.38 6.13
N ASN A 477 -44.91 21.27 6.94
CA ASN A 477 -43.62 21.91 6.79
C ASN A 477 -42.44 21.16 7.43
N ILE A 478 -42.70 20.04 8.12
CA ILE A 478 -41.65 19.18 8.69
C ILE A 478 -41.78 17.82 8.04
N PHE A 479 -40.87 17.52 7.14
CA PHE A 479 -40.79 16.23 6.49
C PHE A 479 -39.34 15.73 6.44
N SER A 480 -39.17 14.42 6.39
CA SER A 480 -37.88 13.76 6.24
C SER A 480 -37.92 12.81 5.05
N VAL A 481 -36.85 12.76 4.27
CA VAL A 481 -36.69 11.84 3.16
C VAL A 481 -35.51 10.92 3.50
N SER A 482 -35.74 9.62 3.52
CA SER A 482 -34.70 8.60 3.65
C SER A 482 -34.34 8.11 2.26
N PHE A 483 -33.07 7.90 2.02
CA PHE A 483 -32.56 7.38 0.75
C PHE A 483 -31.40 6.41 0.98
N ALA A 484 -31.14 5.53 0.04
CA ALA A 484 -30.03 4.62 0.00
C ALA A 484 -29.42 4.56 -1.38
N SER A 485 -28.15 4.22 -1.44
CA SER A 485 -27.44 3.91 -2.69
C SER A 485 -27.41 2.41 -2.92
N ASP A 486 -27.51 1.96 -4.18
CA ASP A 486 -27.32 0.56 -4.56
C ASP A 486 -25.83 0.16 -4.72
N ASN A 487 -24.92 0.97 -4.19
CA ASN A 487 -23.48 0.67 -4.19
C ASN A 487 -23.13 -0.37 -3.12
N TYR A 488 -23.00 -1.63 -3.54
CA TYR A 488 -22.51 -2.71 -2.67
C TYR A 488 -20.98 -2.86 -2.70
N ASN A 489 -20.30 -2.13 -3.58
CA ASN A 489 -18.85 -2.15 -3.69
C ASN A 489 -18.23 -1.15 -2.72
N LEU A 490 -17.71 -1.62 -1.59
CA LEU A 490 -17.19 -0.79 -0.49
C LEU A 490 -18.24 0.22 0.02
N SER A 491 -19.42 -0.28 0.37
CA SER A 491 -20.55 0.54 0.83
C SER A 491 -20.17 1.47 2.00
N GLU A 492 -19.24 1.05 2.86
CA GLU A 492 -18.71 1.83 3.99
C GLU A 492 -17.93 3.07 3.58
N LYS A 493 -17.47 3.15 2.32
CA LYS A 493 -16.80 4.35 1.74
C LYS A 493 -17.75 5.26 0.97
N THR A 494 -19.01 4.88 0.85
CA THR A 494 -20.00 5.72 0.18
C THR A 494 -20.27 6.95 1.03
N GLN A 495 -20.07 8.13 0.45
CA GLN A 495 -20.38 9.44 1.07
C GLN A 495 -21.64 9.99 0.42
N TYR A 496 -22.54 10.52 1.25
CA TYR A 496 -23.82 11.12 0.85
C TYR A 496 -23.77 12.64 1.02
#